data_8a2a262d7ecef21b939245da1a54875b
#
_entry.id   8a2a262d7ecef21b939245da1a54875b
#
_cell.length_a   1.000
_cell.length_b   1.000
_cell.length_c   1.000
_cell.angle_alpha   90.00
_cell.angle_beta   90.00
_cell.angle_gamma   90.00
#
_symmetry.space_group_name_H-M   'P 1'
#
loop_
_entity.id
_entity.type
_entity.pdbx_description
1 polymer ?
#
loop_
_entity_poly.entity_id
_entity_poly.type
_entity_poly.pdbx_seq_one_letter_code
_entity_poly.pdbx_strand_id
1 'polypeptide(L)'
;MLNKKSVTDINVTGKKVLVRCDFNVPMKDGVITSDKRIVGALPTIKYLLDNGAAVILCSHMGKPHNVFNDKIKLNKKEKAKIEALPENERDAATAELIEKAKKDVKKLTLAPVAARISELLGKDVIMAKDVVGEDAKAKAAALKSGEVMLLENVRFHAEEEKNDPEFAKQLASLAEIYVNDAFGTAHRAHASTAGVADYLPAVCGFLIQKEIDVMGKALDDPD
;
A
#
# COMPACT_ATOMS: atom_id res chain seq x y z
N MET A 1 -28.72 4.07 1.54
CA MET A 1 -27.62 3.79 2.51
C MET A 1 -26.66 2.78 1.88
N LEU A 2 -25.43 3.17 1.62
CA LEU A 2 -24.35 2.26 1.22
C LEU A 2 -23.95 1.44 2.46
N ASN A 3 -24.56 0.28 2.63
CA ASN A 3 -24.35 -0.59 3.78
C ASN A 3 -23.05 -1.41 3.59
N LYS A 4 -21.90 -0.73 3.69
CA LYS A 4 -20.60 -1.42 3.69
C LYS A 4 -20.28 -1.85 5.11
N LYS A 5 -19.93 -3.13 5.28
CA LYS A 5 -19.46 -3.66 6.56
C LYS A 5 -18.20 -2.89 7.01
N SER A 6 -18.21 -2.50 8.27
CA SER A 6 -17.08 -1.86 8.95
C SER A 6 -16.18 -2.92 9.60
N VAL A 7 -14.97 -2.53 9.93
CA VAL A 7 -14.02 -3.34 10.70
C VAL A 7 -14.59 -3.84 12.04
N THR A 8 -15.56 -3.12 12.61
CA THR A 8 -16.26 -3.52 13.85
C THR A 8 -17.32 -4.63 13.64
N ASP A 9 -17.70 -4.90 12.41
CA ASP A 9 -18.74 -5.89 12.07
C ASP A 9 -18.18 -7.31 11.86
N ILE A 10 -16.87 -7.49 12.00
CA ILE A 10 -16.17 -8.76 11.78
C ILE A 10 -15.25 -9.10 12.96
N ASN A 11 -15.16 -10.38 13.30
CA ASN A 11 -14.23 -10.85 14.31
C ASN A 11 -12.81 -10.93 13.73
N VAL A 12 -11.90 -10.15 14.29
CA VAL A 12 -10.49 -10.07 13.86
C VAL A 12 -9.53 -10.76 14.83
N THR A 13 -10.02 -11.25 15.95
CA THR A 13 -9.21 -11.88 17.01
C THR A 13 -8.48 -13.12 16.49
N GLY A 14 -7.16 -13.12 16.63
CA GLY A 14 -6.30 -14.21 16.16
C GLY A 14 -6.17 -14.29 14.64
N LYS A 15 -6.68 -13.31 13.90
CA LYS A 15 -6.65 -13.26 12.43
C LYS A 15 -5.52 -12.40 11.92
N LYS A 16 -4.96 -12.78 10.76
CA LYS A 16 -4.07 -11.92 9.98
C LYS A 16 -4.92 -11.00 9.11
N VAL A 17 -4.74 -9.71 9.28
CA VAL A 17 -5.55 -8.68 8.62
C VAL A 17 -4.66 -7.82 7.74
N LEU A 18 -4.95 -7.82 6.44
CA LEU A 18 -4.32 -6.93 5.48
C LEU A 18 -5.07 -5.61 5.44
N VAL A 19 -4.39 -4.51 5.75
CA VAL A 19 -4.97 -3.16 5.76
C VAL A 19 -4.35 -2.32 4.66
N ARG A 20 -5.15 -1.88 3.70
CA ARG A 20 -4.72 -0.92 2.68
C ARG A 20 -4.87 0.50 3.22
N CYS A 21 -3.76 1.16 3.41
CA CYS A 21 -3.67 2.53 3.90
C CYS A 21 -3.22 3.49 2.80
N ASP A 22 -3.39 4.78 3.02
CA ASP A 22 -2.77 5.84 2.22
C ASP A 22 -1.61 6.45 3.01
N PHE A 23 -0.42 5.94 2.75
CA PHE A 23 0.84 6.45 3.32
C PHE A 23 1.68 7.22 2.30
N ASN A 24 1.05 7.70 1.24
CA ASN A 24 1.71 8.57 0.26
C ASN A 24 1.89 9.98 0.84
N VAL A 25 2.77 10.07 1.81
CA VAL A 25 3.08 11.30 2.55
C VAL A 25 4.13 12.15 1.82
N PRO A 26 4.09 13.49 1.98
CA PRO A 26 5.13 14.34 1.44
C PRO A 26 6.46 14.10 2.16
N MET A 27 7.53 14.02 1.38
CA MET A 27 8.89 13.79 1.86
C MET A 27 9.86 14.80 1.22
N LYS A 28 10.86 15.20 1.99
CA LYS A 28 11.99 16.01 1.53
C LYS A 28 13.28 15.38 2.03
N ASP A 29 14.19 15.04 1.11
CA ASP A 29 15.50 14.43 1.42
C ASP A 29 15.39 13.18 2.32
N GLY A 30 14.40 12.33 2.05
CA GLY A 30 14.15 11.11 2.82
C GLY A 30 13.46 11.31 4.16
N VAL A 31 13.06 12.56 4.49
CA VAL A 31 12.37 12.91 5.73
C VAL A 31 10.90 13.22 5.46
N ILE A 32 10.01 12.65 6.27
CA ILE A 32 8.56 12.92 6.20
C ILE A 32 8.31 14.35 6.69
N THR A 33 7.69 15.19 5.85
CA THR A 33 7.36 16.59 6.18
C THR A 33 5.95 16.77 6.75
N SER A 34 5.06 15.80 6.53
CA SER A 34 3.74 15.74 7.15
C SER A 34 3.31 14.29 7.33
N ASP A 35 2.91 13.93 8.53
CA ASP A 35 2.46 12.58 8.89
C ASP A 35 0.93 12.44 9.03
N LYS A 36 0.18 13.45 8.58
CA LYS A 36 -1.29 13.50 8.74
C LYS A 36 -2.00 12.22 8.26
N ARG A 37 -1.58 11.67 7.14
CA ARG A 37 -2.15 10.45 6.58
C ARG A 37 -1.82 9.21 7.42
N ILE A 38 -0.63 9.17 7.99
CA ILE A 38 -0.24 8.10 8.91
C ILE A 38 -1.08 8.18 10.18
N VAL A 39 -1.18 9.36 10.78
CA VAL A 39 -2.02 9.60 11.97
C VAL A 39 -3.48 9.23 11.71
N GLY A 40 -4.00 9.55 10.52
CA GLY A 40 -5.37 9.20 10.11
C GLY A 40 -5.65 7.70 10.05
N ALA A 41 -4.63 6.87 9.82
CA ALA A 41 -4.75 5.41 9.80
C ALA A 41 -4.63 4.77 11.19
N LEU A 42 -4.11 5.47 12.18
CA LEU A 42 -3.87 4.92 13.53
C LEU A 42 -5.12 4.38 14.22
N PRO A 43 -6.30 5.02 14.16
CA PRO A 43 -7.50 4.46 14.80
C PRO A 43 -7.83 3.04 14.34
N THR A 44 -7.77 2.75 13.05
CA THR A 44 -7.99 1.42 12.48
C THR A 44 -6.90 0.44 12.92
N ILE A 45 -5.64 0.86 12.85
CA ILE A 45 -4.50 0.02 13.22
C ILE A 45 -4.58 -0.35 14.72
N LYS A 46 -4.80 0.64 15.59
CA LYS A 46 -4.92 0.42 17.05
C LYS A 46 -6.10 -0.47 17.41
N TYR A 47 -7.25 -0.26 16.78
CA TYR A 47 -8.42 -1.11 16.97
C TYR A 47 -8.11 -2.58 16.66
N LEU A 48 -7.47 -2.86 15.53
CA LEU A 48 -7.12 -4.21 15.13
C LEU A 48 -6.13 -4.86 16.11
N LEU A 49 -5.09 -4.12 16.51
CA LEU A 49 -4.11 -4.61 17.48
C LEU A 49 -4.73 -4.87 18.84
N ASP A 50 -5.57 -3.96 19.34
CA ASP A 50 -6.27 -4.08 20.63
C ASP A 50 -7.28 -5.24 20.65
N ASN A 51 -7.80 -5.64 19.49
CA ASN A 51 -8.70 -6.78 19.34
C ASN A 51 -7.97 -8.09 18.97
N GLY A 52 -6.66 -8.15 19.12
CA GLY A 52 -5.89 -9.37 18.96
C GLY A 52 -5.61 -9.80 17.52
N ALA A 53 -5.68 -8.89 16.56
CA ALA A 53 -5.27 -9.15 15.19
C ALA A 53 -3.75 -9.09 15.01
N ALA A 54 -3.26 -9.82 14.02
CA ALA A 54 -1.94 -9.62 13.45
C ALA A 54 -2.11 -8.72 12.21
N VAL A 55 -1.45 -7.57 12.17
CA VAL A 55 -1.73 -6.50 11.21
C VAL A 55 -0.65 -6.43 10.13
N ILE A 56 -1.06 -6.56 8.88
CA ILE A 56 -0.20 -6.42 7.69
C ILE A 56 -0.64 -5.14 6.96
N LEU A 57 0.18 -4.10 7.00
CA LEU A 57 -0.10 -2.84 6.32
C LEU A 57 0.46 -2.86 4.90
N CYS A 58 -0.28 -2.29 3.95
CA CYS A 58 0.20 -2.04 2.60
C CYS A 58 -0.21 -0.66 2.11
N SER A 59 0.65 -0.06 1.32
CA SER A 59 0.42 1.26 0.72
C SER A 59 1.33 1.48 -0.48
N HIS A 60 1.07 2.58 -1.20
CA HIS A 60 1.97 3.10 -2.21
C HIS A 60 2.66 4.38 -1.75
N MET A 61 3.76 4.71 -2.40
CA MET A 61 4.47 5.98 -2.27
C MET A 61 4.90 6.47 -3.65
N GLY A 62 4.48 7.68 -4.01
CA GLY A 62 4.86 8.32 -5.26
C GLY A 62 4.46 7.55 -6.52
N LYS A 63 5.25 7.73 -7.56
CA LYS A 63 5.10 7.06 -8.87
C LYS A 63 6.41 6.40 -9.28
N PRO A 64 6.80 5.31 -8.62
CA PRO A 64 8.05 4.62 -8.93
C PRO A 64 7.98 3.88 -10.26
N HIS A 65 9.15 3.53 -10.78
CA HIS A 65 9.26 2.47 -11.77
C HIS A 65 8.97 1.09 -11.10
N ASN A 66 8.57 0.12 -11.93
CA ASN A 66 8.25 -1.24 -11.46
C ASN A 66 9.54 -2.05 -11.27
N VAL A 67 10.25 -1.75 -10.20
CA VAL A 67 11.59 -2.28 -9.92
C VAL A 67 11.61 -3.73 -9.43
N PHE A 68 10.46 -4.29 -9.08
CA PHE A 68 10.30 -5.71 -8.69
C PHE A 68 9.82 -6.60 -9.84
N ASN A 69 9.89 -6.11 -11.07
CA ASN A 69 9.59 -6.86 -12.29
C ASN A 69 10.87 -7.22 -13.04
N ASP A 70 10.82 -8.29 -13.84
CA ASP A 70 11.91 -8.71 -14.71
C ASP A 70 12.27 -7.66 -15.77
N LYS A 71 11.33 -6.78 -16.11
CA LYS A 71 11.53 -5.72 -17.11
C LYS A 71 11.02 -4.38 -16.59
N ILE A 72 11.94 -3.49 -16.25
CA ILE A 72 11.62 -2.12 -15.92
C ILE A 72 11.12 -1.41 -17.19
N LYS A 73 9.91 -0.84 -17.11
CA LYS A 73 9.34 -0.05 -18.21
C LYS A 73 9.58 1.43 -17.98
N LEU A 74 10.22 2.06 -18.93
CA LEU A 74 10.40 3.50 -18.96
C LEU A 74 9.07 4.21 -19.27
N ASN A 75 8.87 5.39 -18.70
CA ASN A 75 7.68 6.20 -18.94
C ASN A 75 7.73 6.90 -20.31
N LYS A 76 6.62 7.55 -20.73
CA LYS A 76 6.51 8.20 -22.04
C LYS A 76 7.57 9.30 -22.25
N LYS A 77 7.90 10.09 -21.21
CA LYS A 77 8.90 11.17 -21.32
C LYS A 77 10.31 10.61 -21.50
N GLU A 78 10.63 9.53 -20.81
CA GLU A 78 11.91 8.83 -20.92
C GLU A 78 12.07 8.21 -22.31
N LYS A 79 11.03 7.53 -22.80
CA LYS A 79 11.01 6.97 -24.17
C LYS A 79 11.19 8.05 -25.23
N ALA A 80 10.47 9.17 -25.12
CA ALA A 80 10.60 10.28 -26.05
C ALA A 80 12.01 10.88 -26.04
N LYS A 81 12.67 10.95 -24.88
CA LYS A 81 14.08 11.39 -24.81
C LYS A 81 15.02 10.44 -25.54
N ILE A 82 14.81 9.13 -25.40
CA ILE A 82 15.62 8.12 -26.10
C ILE A 82 15.38 8.19 -27.61
N GLU A 83 14.13 8.29 -28.03
CA GLU A 83 13.76 8.38 -29.46
C GLU A 83 14.35 9.62 -30.15
N ALA A 84 14.54 10.71 -29.41
CA ALA A 84 15.17 11.92 -29.90
C ALA A 84 16.70 11.82 -30.08
N LEU A 85 17.34 10.78 -29.56
CA LEU A 85 18.78 10.55 -29.69
C LEU A 85 19.11 9.82 -31.00
N PRO A 86 20.36 9.98 -31.51
CA PRO A 86 20.88 9.11 -32.58
C PRO A 86 20.76 7.63 -32.22
N GLU A 87 20.50 6.79 -33.22
CA GLU A 87 20.26 5.36 -33.02
C GLU A 87 21.37 4.65 -32.24
N ASN A 88 22.62 4.99 -32.52
CA ASN A 88 23.80 4.44 -31.86
C ASN A 88 23.93 4.83 -30.37
N GLU A 89 23.18 5.81 -29.89
CA GLU A 89 23.23 6.27 -28.48
C GLU A 89 22.04 5.76 -27.65
N ARG A 90 21.01 5.20 -28.29
CA ARG A 90 19.75 4.81 -27.63
C ARG A 90 19.91 3.69 -26.62
N ASP A 91 20.72 2.69 -26.92
CA ASP A 91 20.93 1.55 -26.02
C ASP A 91 21.64 1.97 -24.73
N ALA A 92 22.68 2.81 -24.84
CA ALA A 92 23.40 3.33 -23.68
C ALA A 92 22.50 4.21 -22.82
N ALA A 93 21.71 5.11 -23.44
CA ALA A 93 20.76 5.98 -22.74
C ALA A 93 19.64 5.17 -22.05
N THR A 94 19.18 4.11 -22.69
CA THR A 94 18.19 3.19 -22.10
C THR A 94 18.75 2.50 -20.87
N ALA A 95 19.97 1.96 -20.94
CA ALA A 95 20.64 1.33 -19.82
C ALA A 95 20.85 2.29 -18.63
N GLU A 96 21.26 3.53 -18.90
CA GLU A 96 21.41 4.57 -17.87
C GLU A 96 20.09 4.87 -17.17
N LEU A 97 18.99 5.03 -17.92
CA LEU A 97 17.67 5.29 -17.35
C LEU A 97 17.16 4.12 -16.52
N ILE A 98 17.43 2.88 -16.94
CA ILE A 98 17.08 1.69 -16.16
C ILE A 98 17.85 1.64 -14.83
N GLU A 99 19.15 1.91 -14.84
CA GLU A 99 19.94 1.98 -13.60
C GLU A 99 19.47 3.11 -12.69
N LYS A 100 19.05 4.22 -13.26
CA LYS A 100 18.43 5.34 -12.50
C LYS A 100 17.09 4.94 -11.90
N ALA A 101 16.26 4.20 -12.64
CA ALA A 101 14.98 3.69 -12.16
C ALA A 101 15.13 2.72 -10.99
N LYS A 102 16.16 1.88 -11.00
CA LYS A 102 16.47 0.96 -9.87
C LYS A 102 16.71 1.70 -8.55
N LYS A 103 17.12 2.97 -8.61
CA LYS A 103 17.31 3.80 -7.40
C LYS A 103 15.99 4.21 -6.73
N ASP A 104 14.84 4.01 -7.39
CA ASP A 104 13.53 4.28 -6.82
C ASP A 104 13.27 3.47 -5.55
N VAL A 105 13.85 2.28 -5.42
CA VAL A 105 13.77 1.49 -4.18
C VAL A 105 14.25 2.29 -2.98
N LYS A 106 15.34 3.05 -3.12
CA LYS A 106 15.86 3.90 -2.03
C LYS A 106 15.04 5.17 -1.82
N LYS A 107 14.53 5.77 -2.90
CA LYS A 107 13.81 7.04 -2.86
C LYS A 107 12.37 6.90 -2.36
N LEU A 108 11.70 5.83 -2.77
CA LEU A 108 10.27 5.63 -2.60
C LEU A 108 9.95 4.41 -1.74
N THR A 109 10.91 3.94 -0.96
CA THR A 109 10.69 2.92 0.08
C THR A 109 9.74 3.45 1.16
N LEU A 110 8.94 2.55 1.71
CA LEU A 110 8.09 2.84 2.87
C LEU A 110 8.81 2.71 4.21
N ALA A 111 10.12 2.46 4.22
CA ALA A 111 10.88 2.34 5.47
C ALA A 111 10.76 3.55 6.41
N PRO A 112 10.78 4.82 5.95
CA PRO A 112 10.53 5.97 6.82
C PRO A 112 9.12 5.98 7.41
N VAL A 113 8.13 5.49 6.69
CA VAL A 113 6.75 5.34 7.17
C VAL A 113 6.68 4.29 8.27
N ALA A 114 7.33 3.15 8.11
CA ALA A 114 7.41 2.11 9.13
C ALA A 114 8.03 2.64 10.43
N ALA A 115 9.12 3.39 10.34
CA ALA A 115 9.77 4.03 11.48
C ALA A 115 8.82 5.02 12.20
N ARG A 116 8.09 5.83 11.43
CA ARG A 116 7.14 6.79 12.01
C ARG A 116 5.95 6.11 12.68
N ILE A 117 5.39 5.06 12.09
CA ILE A 117 4.32 4.27 12.71
C ILE A 117 4.82 3.64 14.01
N SER A 118 6.04 3.12 14.02
CA SER A 118 6.67 2.54 15.21
C SER A 118 6.76 3.53 16.37
N GLU A 119 7.18 4.77 16.09
CA GLU A 119 7.19 5.85 17.08
C GLU A 119 5.80 6.16 17.62
N LEU A 120 4.81 6.30 16.74
CA LEU A 120 3.43 6.67 17.10
C LEU A 120 2.69 5.56 17.86
N LEU A 121 2.98 4.29 17.58
CA LEU A 121 2.40 3.15 18.28
C LEU A 121 3.15 2.77 19.56
N GLY A 122 4.40 3.21 19.71
CA GLY A 122 5.25 2.78 20.81
C GLY A 122 5.60 1.28 20.77
N LYS A 123 5.61 0.68 19.57
CA LYS A 123 5.99 -0.72 19.33
C LYS A 123 6.68 -0.88 17.98
N ASP A 124 7.47 -1.92 17.83
CA ASP A 124 8.18 -2.18 16.59
C ASP A 124 7.22 -2.52 15.44
N VAL A 125 7.47 -1.92 14.28
CA VAL A 125 6.85 -2.29 13.01
C VAL A 125 7.85 -3.09 12.19
N ILE A 126 7.47 -4.31 11.85
CA ILE A 126 8.30 -5.21 11.04
C ILE A 126 8.21 -4.76 9.59
N MET A 127 9.35 -4.32 9.00
CA MET A 127 9.39 -3.90 7.60
C MET A 127 9.78 -5.06 6.70
N ALA A 128 8.94 -5.37 5.71
CA ALA A 128 9.25 -6.32 4.66
C ALA A 128 10.15 -5.70 3.57
N LYS A 129 10.97 -6.49 2.94
CA LYS A 129 11.86 -6.06 1.84
C LYS A 129 11.16 -6.08 0.48
N ASP A 130 10.03 -6.74 0.38
CA ASP A 130 9.23 -6.92 -0.83
C ASP A 130 7.73 -6.84 -0.52
N VAL A 131 6.88 -7.13 -1.48
CA VAL A 131 5.42 -7.07 -1.33
C VAL A 131 4.82 -8.48 -1.26
N VAL A 132 5.13 -9.34 -2.21
CA VAL A 132 4.61 -10.72 -2.31
C VAL A 132 5.73 -11.74 -2.52
N GLY A 133 6.96 -11.34 -2.26
CA GLY A 133 8.14 -12.19 -2.36
C GLY A 133 8.36 -13.04 -1.11
N GLU A 134 9.51 -13.69 -1.07
CA GLU A 134 9.84 -14.62 0.02
C GLU A 134 9.95 -13.94 1.39
N ASP A 135 10.49 -12.72 1.44
CA ASP A 135 10.65 -11.98 2.70
C ASP A 135 9.29 -11.61 3.30
N ALA A 136 8.38 -11.04 2.49
CA ALA A 136 7.03 -10.70 2.94
C ALA A 136 6.25 -11.94 3.38
N LYS A 137 6.32 -13.04 2.62
CA LYS A 137 5.66 -14.30 2.95
C LYS A 137 6.16 -14.89 4.26
N ALA A 138 7.47 -14.92 4.48
CA ALA A 138 8.07 -15.44 5.70
C ALA A 138 7.69 -14.59 6.92
N LYS A 139 7.76 -13.27 6.81
CA LYS A 139 7.40 -12.34 7.88
C LYS A 139 5.91 -12.37 8.20
N ALA A 140 5.05 -12.45 7.18
CA ALA A 140 3.60 -12.59 7.38
C ALA A 140 3.24 -13.93 8.04
N ALA A 141 3.89 -15.02 7.65
CA ALA A 141 3.68 -16.34 8.26
C ALA A 141 4.07 -16.37 9.74
N ALA A 142 5.15 -15.67 10.10
CA ALA A 142 5.65 -15.59 11.48
C ALA A 142 4.95 -14.53 12.34
N LEU A 143 4.13 -13.67 11.75
CA LEU A 143 3.47 -12.56 12.44
C LEU A 143 2.45 -13.07 13.46
N LYS A 144 2.54 -12.56 14.70
CA LYS A 144 1.68 -12.94 15.82
C LYS A 144 0.62 -11.89 16.10
N SER A 145 -0.45 -12.29 16.78
CA SER A 145 -1.48 -11.37 17.28
C SER A 145 -0.86 -10.23 18.09
N GLY A 146 -1.27 -9.01 17.81
CA GLY A 146 -0.73 -7.80 18.44
C GLY A 146 0.55 -7.27 17.79
N GLU A 147 1.11 -7.97 16.82
CA GLU A 147 2.24 -7.49 16.02
C GLU A 147 1.76 -6.82 14.72
N VAL A 148 2.57 -5.91 14.20
CA VAL A 148 2.30 -5.16 12.98
C VAL A 148 3.51 -5.18 12.05
N MET A 149 3.25 -5.39 10.75
CA MET A 149 4.25 -5.29 9.70
C MET A 149 3.79 -4.35 8.59
N LEU A 150 4.73 -3.83 7.84
CA LEU A 150 4.49 -3.02 6.64
C LEU A 150 5.17 -3.69 5.45
N LEU A 151 4.41 -3.92 4.38
CA LEU A 151 4.95 -4.37 3.09
C LEU A 151 5.66 -3.21 2.40
N GLU A 152 6.57 -3.53 1.49
CA GLU A 152 7.21 -2.51 0.67
C GLU A 152 6.20 -1.90 -0.33
N ASN A 153 6.56 -0.78 -0.94
CA ASN A 153 5.71 -0.01 -1.83
C ASN A 153 5.09 -0.90 -2.92
N VAL A 154 3.76 -1.04 -2.89
CA VAL A 154 3.03 -1.92 -3.83
C VAL A 154 3.21 -1.51 -5.29
N ARG A 155 3.50 -0.23 -5.56
CA ARG A 155 3.76 0.27 -6.91
C ARG A 155 5.14 -0.05 -7.47
N PHE A 156 6.00 -0.70 -6.70
CA PHE A 156 7.20 -1.34 -7.25
C PHE A 156 6.87 -2.53 -8.17
N HIS A 157 5.62 -3.01 -8.13
CA HIS A 157 5.05 -3.98 -9.05
C HIS A 157 4.15 -3.30 -10.09
N ALA A 158 4.39 -3.55 -11.38
CA ALA A 158 3.52 -3.08 -12.46
C ALA A 158 2.11 -3.66 -12.37
N GLU A 159 1.99 -4.84 -11.79
CA GLU A 159 0.76 -5.61 -11.60
C GLU A 159 -0.24 -4.88 -10.68
N GLU A 160 0.23 -4.02 -9.79
CA GLU A 160 -0.62 -3.26 -8.87
C GLU A 160 -1.60 -2.36 -9.62
N GLU A 161 -1.10 -1.47 -10.48
CA GLU A 161 -1.95 -0.53 -11.22
C GLU A 161 -2.78 -1.20 -12.32
N LYS A 162 -2.39 -2.39 -12.76
CA LYS A 162 -3.13 -3.19 -13.73
C LYS A 162 -4.25 -4.01 -13.10
N ASN A 163 -4.36 -4.00 -11.77
CA ASN A 163 -5.27 -4.87 -11.04
C ASN A 163 -5.10 -6.35 -11.47
N ASP A 164 -3.86 -6.80 -11.58
CA ASP A 164 -3.53 -8.15 -12.01
C ASP A 164 -4.08 -9.18 -11.02
N PRO A 165 -4.89 -10.17 -11.47
CA PRO A 165 -5.53 -11.13 -10.59
C PRO A 165 -4.55 -12.02 -9.83
N GLU A 166 -3.46 -12.44 -10.45
CA GLU A 166 -2.47 -13.30 -9.79
C GLU A 166 -1.71 -12.53 -8.71
N PHE A 167 -1.34 -11.29 -8.97
CA PHE A 167 -0.73 -10.41 -7.96
C PHE A 167 -1.68 -10.16 -6.79
N ALA A 168 -2.96 -9.86 -7.08
CA ALA A 168 -3.98 -9.69 -6.06
C ALA A 168 -4.17 -10.94 -5.20
N LYS A 169 -4.17 -12.12 -5.81
CA LYS A 169 -4.24 -13.42 -5.13
C LYS A 169 -3.04 -13.68 -4.24
N GLN A 170 -1.83 -13.37 -4.70
CA GLN A 170 -0.62 -13.49 -3.90
C GLN A 170 -0.64 -12.54 -2.70
N LEU A 171 -1.09 -11.31 -2.90
CA LEU A 171 -1.26 -10.34 -1.82
C LEU A 171 -2.30 -10.83 -0.79
N ALA A 172 -3.45 -11.34 -1.24
CA ALA A 172 -4.48 -11.90 -0.40
C ALA A 172 -4.02 -13.13 0.40
N SER A 173 -3.10 -13.92 -0.16
CA SER A 173 -2.57 -15.12 0.50
C SER A 173 -1.80 -14.83 1.79
N LEU A 174 -1.39 -13.58 2.03
CA LEU A 174 -0.71 -13.17 3.25
C LEU A 174 -1.64 -13.05 4.47
N ALA A 175 -2.94 -12.95 4.25
CA ALA A 175 -3.91 -12.63 5.30
C ALA A 175 -5.21 -13.43 5.17
N GLU A 176 -6.12 -13.24 6.13
CA GLU A 176 -7.43 -13.89 6.22
C GLU A 176 -8.58 -12.91 6.05
N ILE A 177 -8.33 -11.61 6.28
CA ILE A 177 -9.30 -10.52 6.20
C ILE A 177 -8.62 -9.34 5.51
N TYR A 178 -9.37 -8.60 4.68
CA TYR A 178 -8.94 -7.36 4.06
C TYR A 178 -9.72 -6.16 4.59
N VAL A 179 -9.00 -5.12 4.98
CA VAL A 179 -9.54 -3.83 5.41
C VAL A 179 -9.09 -2.74 4.45
N ASN A 180 -10.02 -2.04 3.82
CA ASN A 180 -9.72 -0.84 3.05
C ASN A 180 -9.87 0.40 3.94
N ASP A 181 -8.75 1.09 4.17
CA ASP A 181 -8.68 2.33 4.94
C ASP A 181 -8.05 3.48 4.13
N ALA A 182 -8.04 3.35 2.80
CA ALA A 182 -7.41 4.29 1.87
C ALA A 182 -8.46 5.01 1.02
N PHE A 183 -9.07 6.08 1.54
CA PHE A 183 -10.11 6.83 0.85
C PHE A 183 -9.63 7.43 -0.49
N GLY A 184 -8.49 8.08 -0.51
CA GLY A 184 -7.94 8.75 -1.70
C GLY A 184 -7.67 7.84 -2.90
N THR A 185 -7.62 6.53 -2.71
CA THR A 185 -7.38 5.52 -3.75
C THR A 185 -8.55 4.55 -3.95
N ALA A 186 -9.61 4.66 -3.16
CA ALA A 186 -10.74 3.74 -3.17
C ALA A 186 -11.50 3.70 -4.52
N HIS A 187 -11.42 4.78 -5.30
CA HIS A 187 -12.03 4.89 -6.63
C HIS A 187 -11.18 4.28 -7.75
N ARG A 188 -9.97 3.84 -7.48
CA ARG A 188 -9.07 3.22 -8.45
C ARG A 188 -9.10 1.70 -8.31
N ALA A 189 -9.34 1.00 -9.41
CA ALA A 189 -9.32 -0.46 -9.45
C ALA A 189 -7.86 -0.97 -9.56
N HIS A 190 -7.12 -0.91 -8.46
CA HIS A 190 -5.77 -1.49 -8.33
C HIS A 190 -5.83 -2.82 -7.58
N ALA A 191 -4.78 -3.63 -7.66
CA ALA A 191 -4.76 -4.94 -7.00
C ALA A 191 -4.94 -4.83 -5.49
N SER A 192 -4.26 -3.91 -4.82
CA SER A 192 -4.35 -3.71 -3.36
C SER A 192 -5.60 -2.97 -2.88
N THR A 193 -6.36 -2.35 -3.78
CA THR A 193 -7.59 -1.59 -3.44
C THR A 193 -8.87 -2.29 -3.87
N ALA A 194 -8.83 -3.06 -4.94
CA ALA A 194 -9.99 -3.73 -5.53
C ALA A 194 -9.80 -5.23 -5.69
N GLY A 195 -8.77 -5.68 -6.41
CA GLY A 195 -8.58 -7.09 -6.76
C GLY A 195 -8.44 -8.01 -5.55
N VAL A 196 -7.76 -7.57 -4.52
CA VAL A 196 -7.58 -8.35 -3.28
C VAL A 196 -8.92 -8.69 -2.58
N ALA A 197 -9.92 -7.83 -2.73
CA ALA A 197 -11.26 -8.04 -2.15
C ALA A 197 -12.03 -9.19 -2.80
N ASP A 198 -11.61 -9.68 -3.96
CA ASP A 198 -12.20 -10.86 -4.60
C ASP A 198 -11.78 -12.18 -3.92
N TYR A 199 -10.72 -12.16 -3.11
CA TYR A 199 -10.12 -13.34 -2.49
C TYR A 199 -10.25 -13.39 -0.97
N LEU A 200 -10.65 -12.30 -0.32
CA LEU A 200 -10.78 -12.19 1.13
C LEU A 200 -12.09 -11.52 1.53
N PRO A 201 -12.65 -11.86 2.71
CA PRO A 201 -13.68 -11.02 3.33
C PRO A 201 -13.17 -9.59 3.45
N ALA A 202 -13.91 -8.63 2.90
CA ALA A 202 -13.50 -7.24 2.80
C ALA A 202 -14.43 -6.33 3.61
N VAL A 203 -13.84 -5.48 4.44
CA VAL A 203 -14.53 -4.47 5.25
C VAL A 203 -13.85 -3.12 5.14
N CYS A 204 -14.51 -2.05 5.58
CA CYS A 204 -13.97 -0.70 5.61
C CYS A 204 -13.36 -0.40 6.98
N GLY A 205 -12.22 0.30 6.98
CA GLY A 205 -11.66 0.89 8.18
C GLY A 205 -12.38 2.17 8.61
N PHE A 206 -11.99 2.74 9.76
CA PHE A 206 -12.65 3.92 10.32
C PHE A 206 -12.51 5.18 9.47
N LEU A 207 -11.40 5.33 8.75
CA LEU A 207 -11.19 6.49 7.88
C LEU A 207 -12.19 6.49 6.71
N ILE A 208 -12.40 5.36 6.06
CA ILE A 208 -13.42 5.18 5.00
C ILE A 208 -14.83 5.34 5.57
N GLN A 209 -15.11 4.76 6.74
CA GLN A 209 -16.43 4.87 7.39
C GLN A 209 -16.78 6.32 7.67
N LYS A 210 -15.85 7.10 8.22
CA LYS A 210 -16.03 8.52 8.48
C LYS A 210 -16.40 9.31 7.21
N GLU A 211 -15.73 9.03 6.10
CA GLU A 211 -15.99 9.69 4.82
C GLU A 211 -17.37 9.31 4.25
N ILE A 212 -17.76 8.04 4.38
CA ILE A 212 -19.10 7.57 3.96
C ILE A 212 -20.19 8.26 4.78
N ASP A 213 -19.99 8.41 6.10
CA ASP A 213 -20.94 9.05 6.99
C ASP A 213 -21.10 10.54 6.67
N VAL A 214 -20.02 11.24 6.34
CA VAL A 214 -20.04 12.66 5.93
C VAL A 214 -20.76 12.83 4.59
N MET A 215 -20.46 11.97 3.59
CA MET A 215 -21.12 12.02 2.28
C MET A 215 -22.63 11.67 2.39
N GLY A 216 -22.97 10.69 3.23
CA GLY A 216 -24.36 10.31 3.49
C GLY A 216 -25.18 11.48 4.04
N LYS A 217 -24.65 12.19 5.02
CA LYS A 217 -25.30 13.39 5.60
C LYS A 217 -25.48 14.51 4.59
N ALA A 218 -24.49 14.75 3.74
CA ALA A 218 -24.59 15.79 2.70
C ALA A 218 -25.62 15.45 1.60
N LEU A 219 -25.95 14.17 1.39
CA LEU A 219 -26.97 13.73 0.45
C LEU A 219 -28.38 13.74 1.07
N ASP A 220 -28.46 13.49 2.38
CA ASP A 220 -29.75 13.43 3.11
C ASP A 220 -30.24 14.82 3.55
N ASP A 221 -29.37 15.82 3.64
CA ASP A 221 -29.67 17.21 4.00
C ASP A 221 -28.90 18.18 3.07
N PRO A 222 -29.36 18.35 1.82
CA PRO A 222 -28.78 19.33 0.91
C PRO A 222 -29.24 20.72 1.28
N ASP A 223 -28.33 21.56 1.81
CA ASP A 223 -28.57 23.02 1.97
C ASP A 223 -28.84 23.71 0.63
#